data_374ca8d0071b56ec8e425dc7d62def30
#
_entry.id   374ca8d0071b56ec8e425dc7d62def30
#
_cell.length_a   1.000
_cell.length_b   1.000
_cell.length_c   1.000
_cell.angle_alpha   90.00
_cell.angle_beta   90.00
_cell.angle_gamma   90.00
#
_symmetry.space_group_name_H-M   'P 1'
#
loop_
_entity.id
_entity.type
_entity.pdbx_description
1 polymer ?
#
loop_
_entity_poly.entity_id
_entity_poly.type
_entity_poly.pdbx_seq_one_letter_code
_entity_poly.pdbx_strand_id
1 'polypeptide(L)'
;PLPATAGFLMPLYRRLRNRWVRAAHQQVTRDWWEARAHFELYVSQFVIDEASAGDRSAAAKRLAALQEATLLNTTPDAVSLARELVRAGDLPAKAMVDAFHIAIAAVHGMDYLLSWNCKHIANATMRGRIESTCRSRGVEPPTICTPVELATE
;
A
#
# COMPACT_ATOMS: atom_id res chain seq x y z
N PRO A 1 -1.29 -22.17 -11.73
CA PRO A 1 -1.72 -20.91 -11.15
C PRO A 1 -0.65 -19.86 -11.46
N LEU A 2 -1.06 -18.75 -12.07
CA LEU A 2 -0.17 -17.63 -12.31
C LEU A 2 0.34 -17.11 -10.96
N PRO A 3 1.63 -16.72 -10.84
CA PRO A 3 2.10 -16.10 -9.62
C PRO A 3 1.29 -14.84 -9.35
N ALA A 4 0.75 -14.72 -8.14
CA ALA A 4 0.05 -13.52 -7.74
C ALA A 4 1.02 -12.34 -7.79
N THR A 5 0.69 -11.31 -8.57
CA THR A 5 1.48 -10.09 -8.64
C THR A 5 1.25 -9.31 -7.36
N ALA A 6 2.21 -9.30 -6.45
CA ALA A 6 2.04 -8.63 -5.17
C ALA A 6 2.11 -7.12 -5.34
N GLY A 7 1.13 -6.48 -4.79
CA GLY A 7 1.02 -5.05 -4.74
C GLY A 7 2.05 -4.37 -3.82
N PHE A 8 1.84 -3.10 -3.62
CA PHE A 8 2.70 -2.17 -2.89
C PHE A 8 3.05 -2.58 -1.48
N LEU A 9 4.30 -2.37 -1.13
CA LEU A 9 4.76 -2.35 0.24
C LEU A 9 4.74 -0.90 0.73
N MET A 10 3.75 -0.55 1.53
CA MET A 10 3.75 0.76 2.19
C MET A 10 4.65 0.76 3.42
N PRO A 11 5.43 1.83 3.65
CA PRO A 11 6.19 1.95 4.90
C PRO A 11 5.25 1.91 6.10
N LEU A 12 5.54 1.01 6.99
CA LEU A 12 4.72 0.59 8.12
C LEU A 12 4.56 1.61 9.24
N TYR A 13 4.94 2.85 9.05
CA TYR A 13 5.20 3.75 10.16
C TYR A 13 4.56 5.13 10.06
N ARG A 14 3.25 5.20 10.33
CA ARG A 14 2.69 6.42 10.93
C ARG A 14 2.00 6.11 12.26
N ARG A 15 2.76 6.39 13.39
CA ARG A 15 2.26 6.62 14.74
C ARG A 15 1.26 5.61 15.31
N LEU A 16 1.69 4.39 15.56
CA LEU A 16 1.08 3.62 16.64
C LEU A 16 1.63 4.15 17.97
N ARG A 17 0.76 4.67 18.82
CA ARG A 17 1.12 5.20 20.15
C ARG A 17 1.61 4.10 21.10
N ASN A 18 1.26 2.85 20.84
CA ASN A 18 1.60 1.72 21.68
C ASN A 18 2.85 0.99 21.14
N ARG A 19 3.91 0.97 21.97
CA ARG A 19 5.20 0.33 21.65
C ARG A 19 5.07 -1.17 21.35
N TRP A 20 4.19 -1.87 22.07
CA TRP A 20 4.01 -3.32 21.93
C TRP A 20 3.28 -3.69 20.63
N VAL A 21 2.23 -2.96 20.29
CA VAL A 21 1.52 -3.15 19.01
C VAL A 21 2.44 -2.88 17.84
N ARG A 22 3.28 -1.84 17.94
CA ARG A 22 4.28 -1.52 16.92
C ARG A 22 5.31 -2.63 16.75
N ALA A 23 5.81 -3.20 17.85
CA ALA A 23 6.77 -4.31 17.81
C ALA A 23 6.16 -5.58 17.19
N ALA A 24 4.90 -5.90 17.51
CA ALA A 24 4.17 -7.02 16.91
C ALA A 24 3.98 -6.85 15.40
N HIS A 25 3.56 -5.66 14.95
CA HIS A 25 3.45 -5.37 13.51
C HIS A 25 4.79 -5.46 12.79
N GLN A 26 5.87 -5.02 13.42
CA GLN A 26 7.21 -5.15 12.85
C GLN A 26 7.64 -6.62 12.70
N GLN A 27 7.31 -7.47 13.66
CA GLN A 27 7.64 -8.89 13.57
C GLN A 27 6.86 -9.54 12.44
N VAL A 28 5.53 -9.37 12.40
CA VAL A 28 4.69 -9.91 11.32
C VAL A 28 5.17 -9.44 9.94
N THR A 29 5.60 -8.19 9.83
CA THR A 29 6.14 -7.69 8.56
C THR A 29 7.44 -8.36 8.18
N ARG A 30 8.34 -8.59 9.14
CA ARG A 30 9.59 -9.32 8.88
C ARG A 30 9.29 -10.75 8.43
N ASP A 31 8.40 -11.44 9.12
CA ASP A 31 8.03 -12.82 8.80
C ASP A 31 7.43 -12.91 7.39
N TRP A 32 6.52 -11.98 7.06
CA TRP A 32 5.97 -11.87 5.70
C TRP A 32 7.07 -11.53 4.68
N TRP A 33 7.97 -10.61 5.02
CA TRP A 33 9.07 -10.21 4.14
C TRP A 33 9.99 -11.39 3.80
N GLU A 34 10.26 -12.25 4.76
CA GLU A 34 11.06 -13.47 4.54
C GLU A 34 10.32 -14.49 3.67
N ALA A 35 8.99 -14.57 3.80
CA ALA A 35 8.13 -15.46 3.02
C ALA A 35 7.73 -14.92 1.64
N ARG A 36 8.14 -13.70 1.28
CA ARG A 36 7.68 -12.98 0.07
C ARG A 36 8.05 -13.60 -1.27
N ALA A 37 8.83 -14.67 -1.32
CA ALA A 37 9.35 -15.25 -2.57
C ALA A 37 8.26 -15.65 -3.60
N HIS A 38 7.00 -15.73 -3.17
CA HIS A 38 5.85 -16.03 -4.02
C HIS A 38 5.22 -14.77 -4.65
N PHE A 39 5.74 -13.57 -4.35
CA PHE A 39 5.19 -12.31 -4.80
C PHE A 39 6.22 -11.50 -5.59
N GLU A 40 5.74 -10.79 -6.61
CA GLU A 40 6.50 -9.74 -7.27
C GLU A 40 6.24 -8.41 -6.57
N LEU A 41 7.29 -7.71 -6.16
CA LEU A 41 7.18 -6.48 -5.39
C LEU A 41 7.26 -5.25 -6.27
N TYR A 42 6.33 -4.35 -6.04
CA TYR A 42 6.24 -3.06 -6.70
C TYR A 42 6.15 -1.93 -5.66
N VAL A 43 6.70 -0.79 -5.99
CA VAL A 43 6.65 0.42 -5.17
C VAL A 43 6.36 1.64 -6.03
N SER A 44 5.85 2.69 -5.43
CA SER A 44 5.73 4.01 -6.07
C SER A 44 6.72 5.00 -5.48
N GLN A 45 6.89 6.15 -6.12
CA GLN A 45 7.71 7.23 -5.57
C GLN A 45 7.20 7.68 -4.19
N PHE A 46 5.87 7.67 -3.96
CA PHE A 46 5.29 7.98 -2.64
C PHE A 46 5.80 7.02 -1.55
N VAL A 47 5.93 5.73 -1.86
CA VAL A 47 6.49 4.73 -0.92
C VAL A 47 7.95 5.03 -0.63
N ILE A 48 8.74 5.38 -1.64
CA ILE A 48 10.16 5.73 -1.50
C ILE A 48 10.31 6.99 -0.63
N ASP A 49 9.51 8.01 -0.88
CA ASP A 49 9.51 9.27 -0.12
C ASP A 49 9.16 9.02 1.36
N GLU A 50 8.14 8.21 1.62
CA GLU A 50 7.78 7.81 2.98
C GLU A 50 8.87 6.97 3.64
N ALA A 51 9.49 6.03 2.91
CA ALA A 51 10.57 5.19 3.42
C ALA A 51 11.83 6.00 3.76
N SER A 52 12.07 7.10 3.05
CA SER A 52 13.21 8.00 3.27
C SER A 52 13.04 8.93 4.48
N ALA A 53 11.80 9.08 4.98
CA ALA A 53 11.49 10.01 6.05
C ALA A 53 11.93 9.50 7.44
N GLY A 54 12.24 10.43 8.35
CA GLY A 54 12.56 10.15 9.74
C GLY A 54 14.04 9.86 10.00
N ASP A 55 14.33 8.94 10.91
CA ASP A 55 15.71 8.61 11.30
C ASP A 55 16.54 8.07 10.12
N ARG A 56 17.75 8.60 9.91
CA ARG A 56 18.60 8.27 8.76
C ARG A 56 18.98 6.79 8.70
N SER A 57 19.30 6.17 9.84
CA SER A 57 19.70 4.76 9.88
C SER A 57 18.50 3.86 9.57
N ALA A 58 17.34 4.16 10.13
CA ALA A 58 16.10 3.43 9.85
C ALA A 58 15.65 3.63 8.39
N ALA A 59 15.76 4.83 7.85
CA ALA A 59 15.47 5.14 6.45
C ALA A 59 16.36 4.34 5.50
N ALA A 60 17.68 4.31 5.75
CA ALA A 60 18.62 3.55 4.94
C ALA A 60 18.27 2.05 4.87
N LYS A 61 17.88 1.45 6.01
CA LYS A 61 17.44 0.04 6.06
C LYS A 61 16.16 -0.20 5.25
N ARG A 62 15.18 0.72 5.34
CA ARG A 62 13.94 0.61 4.56
C ARG A 62 14.20 0.72 3.07
N LEU A 63 15.00 1.71 2.65
CA LEU A 63 15.34 1.91 1.24
C LEU A 63 16.15 0.74 0.68
N ALA A 64 17.08 0.18 1.47
CA ALA A 64 17.83 -1.01 1.07
C ALA A 64 16.90 -2.22 0.83
N ALA A 65 15.87 -2.39 1.67
CA ALA A 65 14.88 -3.45 1.49
C ALA A 65 14.03 -3.27 0.22
N LEU A 66 13.81 -2.03 -0.24
CA LEU A 66 13.02 -1.73 -1.44
C LEU A 66 13.81 -1.76 -2.76
N GLN A 67 15.13 -1.99 -2.73
CA GLN A 67 15.99 -1.93 -3.92
C GLN A 67 15.61 -2.96 -4.99
N GLU A 68 15.05 -4.10 -4.60
CA GLU A 68 14.64 -5.17 -5.52
C GLU A 68 13.23 -4.95 -6.07
N ALA A 69 12.46 -3.99 -5.53
CA ALA A 69 11.10 -3.74 -5.95
C ALA A 69 11.07 -2.91 -7.25
N THR A 70 10.13 -3.24 -8.14
CA THR A 70 9.94 -2.49 -9.38
C THR A 70 9.20 -1.18 -9.12
N LEU A 71 9.74 -0.06 -9.61
CA LEU A 71 9.10 1.25 -9.47
C LEU A 71 7.94 1.40 -10.46
N LEU A 72 6.76 1.72 -9.93
CA LEU A 72 5.57 2.08 -10.71
C LEU A 72 5.46 3.59 -10.87
N ASN A 73 5.19 4.02 -12.09
CA ASN A 73 5.01 5.44 -12.42
C ASN A 73 3.65 5.97 -11.96
N THR A 74 3.62 7.23 -11.54
CA THR A 74 2.37 7.94 -11.30
C THR A 74 1.83 8.46 -12.63
N THR A 75 0.93 7.71 -13.25
CA THR A 75 0.35 8.05 -14.56
C THR A 75 -0.75 9.12 -14.41
N PRO A 76 -1.13 9.83 -15.51
CA PRO A 76 -2.28 10.75 -15.50
C PRO A 76 -3.58 10.06 -15.05
N ASP A 77 -3.80 8.79 -15.42
CA ASP A 77 -4.96 8.02 -15.00
C ASP A 77 -4.95 7.76 -13.49
N ALA A 78 -3.80 7.45 -12.91
CA ALA A 78 -3.65 7.30 -11.47
C ALA A 78 -3.91 8.62 -10.73
N VAL A 79 -3.44 9.75 -11.27
CA VAL A 79 -3.74 11.08 -10.72
C VAL A 79 -5.24 11.38 -10.76
N SER A 80 -5.90 11.09 -11.88
CA SER A 80 -7.33 11.28 -12.05
C SER A 80 -8.14 10.43 -11.08
N LEU A 81 -7.79 9.15 -10.94
CA LEU A 81 -8.47 8.23 -10.01
C LEU A 81 -8.25 8.63 -8.55
N ALA A 82 -7.03 9.02 -8.15
CA ALA A 82 -6.75 9.46 -6.78
C ALA A 82 -7.60 10.69 -6.40
N ARG A 83 -7.73 11.66 -7.31
CA ARG A 83 -8.60 12.82 -7.10
C ARG A 83 -10.07 12.44 -7.00
N GLU A 84 -10.52 11.48 -7.80
CA GLU A 84 -11.89 10.99 -7.76
C GLU A 84 -12.23 10.31 -6.44
N LEU A 85 -11.35 9.46 -5.90
CA LEU A 85 -11.51 8.80 -4.60
C LEU A 85 -11.72 9.82 -3.45
N VAL A 86 -11.02 10.95 -3.52
CA VAL A 86 -11.21 12.03 -2.54
C VAL A 86 -12.47 12.85 -2.84
N ARG A 87 -12.73 13.18 -4.09
CA ARG A 87 -13.91 13.96 -4.51
C ARG A 87 -15.22 13.23 -4.21
N ALA A 88 -15.27 11.93 -4.42
CA ALA A 88 -16.43 11.09 -4.12
C ALA A 88 -16.65 10.91 -2.59
N GLY A 89 -15.71 11.34 -1.76
CA GLY A 89 -15.79 11.20 -0.30
C GLY A 89 -15.45 9.79 0.20
N ASP A 90 -14.86 8.95 -0.64
CA ASP A 90 -14.38 7.61 -0.27
C ASP A 90 -13.21 7.71 0.70
N LEU A 91 -12.38 8.75 0.51
CA LEU A 91 -11.28 9.12 1.37
C LEU A 91 -11.35 10.61 1.74
N PRO A 92 -10.94 10.99 2.96
CA PRO A 92 -10.88 12.41 3.32
C PRO A 92 -9.76 13.14 2.56
N ALA A 93 -9.93 14.45 2.33
CA ALA A 93 -8.95 15.25 1.58
C ALA A 93 -7.51 15.17 2.11
N LYS A 94 -7.35 15.02 3.42
CA LYS A 94 -6.04 14.84 4.07
C LYS A 94 -5.37 13.48 3.78
N ALA A 95 -6.10 12.54 3.19
CA ALA A 95 -5.62 11.21 2.82
C ALA A 95 -5.27 11.11 1.32
N MET A 96 -4.91 12.22 0.67
CA MET A 96 -4.57 12.24 -0.75
C MET A 96 -3.43 11.28 -1.10
N VAL A 97 -2.40 11.16 -0.25
CA VAL A 97 -1.31 10.19 -0.46
C VAL A 97 -1.83 8.75 -0.42
N ASP A 98 -2.75 8.46 0.52
CA ASP A 98 -3.41 7.16 0.59
C ASP A 98 -4.22 6.88 -0.69
N ALA A 99 -4.90 7.90 -1.23
CA ALA A 99 -5.61 7.79 -2.51
C ALA A 99 -4.66 7.51 -3.68
N PHE A 100 -3.47 8.11 -3.71
CA PHE A 100 -2.45 7.80 -4.71
C PHE A 100 -1.96 6.36 -4.62
N HIS A 101 -1.73 5.82 -3.43
CA HIS A 101 -1.34 4.42 -3.28
C HIS A 101 -2.39 3.48 -3.89
N ILE A 102 -3.67 3.71 -3.60
CA ILE A 102 -4.77 2.90 -4.15
C ILE A 102 -4.85 3.06 -5.67
N ALA A 103 -4.83 4.29 -6.15
CA ALA A 103 -4.98 4.59 -7.58
C ALA A 103 -3.84 4.03 -8.43
N ILE A 104 -2.60 4.16 -7.98
CA ILE A 104 -1.43 3.60 -8.67
C ILE A 104 -1.53 2.08 -8.73
N ALA A 105 -1.86 1.43 -7.60
CA ALA A 105 -2.02 -0.02 -7.57
C ALA A 105 -3.13 -0.50 -8.52
N ALA A 106 -4.28 0.17 -8.51
CA ALA A 106 -5.41 -0.18 -9.36
C ALA A 106 -5.09 0.01 -10.86
N VAL A 107 -4.55 1.19 -11.25
CA VAL A 107 -4.25 1.51 -12.66
C VAL A 107 -3.17 0.59 -13.23
N HIS A 108 -2.22 0.15 -12.41
CA HIS A 108 -1.20 -0.81 -12.83
C HIS A 108 -1.62 -2.28 -12.71
N GLY A 109 -2.87 -2.56 -12.31
CA GLY A 109 -3.40 -3.91 -12.24
C GLY A 109 -2.75 -4.78 -11.17
N MET A 110 -2.40 -4.19 -10.03
CA MET A 110 -1.86 -4.95 -8.90
C MET A 110 -2.94 -5.83 -8.26
N ASP A 111 -2.60 -7.06 -7.93
CA ASP A 111 -3.51 -7.98 -7.24
C ASP A 111 -3.75 -7.56 -5.79
N TYR A 112 -2.69 -7.09 -5.13
CA TYR A 112 -2.72 -6.72 -3.71
C TYR A 112 -2.13 -5.33 -3.46
N LEU A 113 -2.73 -4.61 -2.51
CA LEU A 113 -2.16 -3.42 -1.89
C LEU A 113 -1.95 -3.69 -0.41
N LEU A 114 -0.68 -3.84 -0.03
CA LEU A 114 -0.29 -4.18 1.34
C LEU A 114 -0.13 -2.92 2.19
N SER A 115 -0.83 -2.84 3.32
CA SER A 115 -0.75 -1.66 4.20
C SER A 115 -1.13 -1.98 5.64
N TRP A 116 -0.45 -1.32 6.59
CA TRP A 116 -0.88 -1.21 7.98
C TRP A 116 -1.76 0.01 8.26
N ASN A 117 -2.09 0.81 7.26
CA ASN A 117 -2.94 1.98 7.43
C ASN A 117 -4.41 1.58 7.53
N CYS A 118 -4.80 1.00 8.67
CA CYS A 118 -6.18 0.60 8.95
C CYS A 118 -7.14 1.78 9.13
N LYS A 119 -6.63 3.01 9.16
CA LYS A 119 -7.48 4.20 9.29
C LYS A 119 -8.13 4.59 7.97
N HIS A 120 -7.42 4.47 6.86
CA HIS A 120 -7.90 4.87 5.55
C HIS A 120 -7.83 3.72 4.54
N ILE A 121 -6.64 3.23 4.22
CA ILE A 121 -6.43 2.25 3.15
C ILE A 121 -7.03 0.89 3.53
N ALA A 122 -6.60 0.30 4.64
CA ALA A 122 -7.08 -1.00 5.11
C ALA A 122 -8.33 -0.89 6.00
N ASN A 123 -9.19 0.11 5.74
CA ASN A 123 -10.42 0.33 6.49
C ASN A 123 -11.60 -0.38 5.82
N ALA A 124 -12.13 -1.40 6.47
CA ALA A 124 -13.24 -2.20 5.94
C ALA A 124 -14.50 -1.38 5.61
N THR A 125 -14.78 -0.31 6.36
CA THR A 125 -15.96 0.54 6.11
C THR A 125 -15.82 1.44 4.87
N MET A 126 -14.59 1.70 4.42
CA MET A 126 -14.29 2.50 3.23
C MET A 126 -14.09 1.63 1.98
N ARG A 127 -13.68 0.39 2.16
CA ARG A 127 -13.27 -0.53 1.08
C ARG A 127 -14.30 -0.64 -0.03
N GLY A 128 -15.57 -0.90 0.31
CA GLY A 128 -16.63 -1.07 -0.70
C GLY A 128 -16.85 0.17 -1.58
N ARG A 129 -16.72 1.38 -1.02
CA ARG A 129 -16.83 2.64 -1.80
C ARG A 129 -15.62 2.83 -2.69
N ILE A 130 -14.42 2.60 -2.18
CA ILE A 130 -13.18 2.65 -2.96
C ILE A 130 -13.26 1.70 -4.16
N GLU A 131 -13.67 0.46 -3.94
CA GLU A 131 -13.84 -0.54 -5.00
C GLU A 131 -14.87 -0.10 -6.04
N SER A 132 -16.02 0.43 -5.59
CA SER A 132 -17.07 0.94 -6.48
C SER A 132 -16.56 2.09 -7.36
N THR A 133 -15.81 3.03 -6.79
CA THR A 133 -15.22 4.15 -7.55
C THR A 133 -14.19 3.66 -8.57
N CYS A 134 -13.31 2.73 -8.20
CA CYS A 134 -12.37 2.13 -9.14
C CYS A 134 -13.09 1.49 -10.33
N ARG A 135 -14.08 0.63 -10.07
CA ARG A 135 -14.84 -0.06 -11.12
C ARG A 135 -15.64 0.90 -11.99
N SER A 136 -16.20 1.98 -11.43
CA SER A 136 -16.88 3.01 -12.21
C SER A 136 -15.97 3.73 -13.22
N ARG A 137 -14.65 3.71 -12.96
CA ARG A 137 -13.61 4.23 -13.85
C ARG A 137 -13.01 3.16 -14.76
N GLY A 138 -13.59 1.97 -14.80
CA GLY A 138 -13.12 0.85 -15.63
C GLY A 138 -11.81 0.22 -15.14
N VAL A 139 -11.48 0.40 -13.85
CA VAL A 139 -10.25 -0.12 -13.25
C VAL A 139 -10.60 -1.11 -12.15
N GLU A 140 -10.00 -2.29 -12.16
CA GLU A 140 -10.20 -3.27 -11.08
C GLU A 140 -9.38 -2.88 -9.87
N PRO A 141 -10.01 -2.75 -8.68
CA PRO A 141 -9.29 -2.40 -7.47
C PRO A 141 -8.40 -3.55 -7.01
N PRO A 142 -7.23 -3.27 -6.40
CA PRO A 142 -6.44 -4.30 -5.74
C PRO A 142 -7.15 -4.82 -4.49
N THR A 143 -6.85 -6.04 -4.08
CA THR A 143 -7.23 -6.52 -2.76
C THR A 143 -6.39 -5.79 -1.71
N ILE A 144 -7.02 -4.90 -0.95
CA ILE A 144 -6.34 -4.15 0.11
C ILE A 144 -6.25 -5.02 1.36
N CYS A 145 -5.06 -5.30 1.82
CA CYS A 145 -4.82 -6.20 2.95
C CYS A 145 -3.63 -5.74 3.83
N THR A 146 -3.58 -6.30 5.02
CA THR A 146 -2.42 -6.20 5.92
C THR A 146 -1.47 -7.38 5.70
N PRO A 147 -0.20 -7.31 6.17
CA PRO A 147 0.69 -8.46 6.15
C PRO A 147 0.14 -9.69 6.87
N VAL A 148 -0.72 -9.51 7.89
CA VAL A 148 -1.38 -10.62 8.59
C VAL A 148 -2.34 -11.38 7.66
N GLU A 149 -3.15 -10.62 6.90
CA GLU A 149 -4.15 -11.22 5.99
C GLU A 149 -3.49 -11.88 4.77
N LEU A 150 -2.30 -11.41 4.39
CA LEU A 150 -1.55 -11.97 3.25
C LEU A 150 -0.52 -13.01 3.69
N ALA A 151 -0.33 -13.25 4.98
CA ALA A 151 0.51 -14.34 5.47
C ALA A 151 -0.14 -15.68 5.04
N THR A 152 0.53 -16.39 4.16
CA THR A 152 0.13 -17.73 3.76
C THR A 152 0.51 -18.74 4.83
N GLU A 153 -0.37 -19.69 5.08
CA GLU A 153 -0.11 -20.87 5.90
C GLU A 153 1.06 -21.71 5.37
#